data_bf5713d23226c071260900587a4aac45
#
_entry.id   bf5713d23226c071260900587a4aac45
#
_cell.length_a   1.000
_cell.length_b   1.000
_cell.length_c   1.000
_cell.angle_alpha   90.00
_cell.angle_beta   90.00
_cell.angle_gamma   90.00
#
_symmetry.space_group_name_H-M   'P 1'
#
loop_
_entity.id
_entity.type
_entity.pdbx_description
1 polymer ?
#
loop_
_entity_poly.entity_id
_entity_poly.type
_entity_poly.pdbx_seq_one_letter_code
_entity_poly.pdbx_strand_id
1 'polypeptide(L)'
;DFNEWVWKNASTSSKYSYVGTGEYEIFEFDLGNTFNYAEMAALIAPRPFMVERGHFDGVAPDETVAYEFAKVRHLYQAKLGIGDRCELEWFVGPHTIHGVGTFEFLHRHLNWPVP
;
A
#
# COMPACT_ATOMS: atom_id res chain seq x y z
N ASP A 1 -4.63 5.01 -8.22
CA ASP A 1 -3.27 4.97 -8.72
C ASP A 1 -2.48 6.15 -8.17
N PHE A 2 -1.14 6.11 -8.24
CA PHE A 2 -0.28 7.14 -7.67
C PHE A 2 -0.54 8.54 -8.27
N ASN A 3 -0.76 8.63 -9.56
CA ASN A 3 -1.02 9.90 -10.22
C ASN A 3 -2.37 10.50 -9.82
N GLU A 4 -3.40 9.68 -9.67
CA GLU A 4 -4.71 10.12 -9.19
C GLU A 4 -4.62 10.63 -7.75
N TRP A 5 -3.89 9.93 -6.89
CA TRP A 5 -3.64 10.33 -5.52
C TRP A 5 -2.86 11.66 -5.45
N VAL A 6 -1.78 11.81 -6.22
CA VAL A 6 -1.02 13.06 -6.32
C VAL A 6 -1.91 14.21 -6.78
N TRP A 7 -2.70 13.99 -7.82
CA TRP A 7 -3.62 15.00 -8.35
C TRP A 7 -4.67 15.42 -7.32
N LYS A 8 -5.29 14.46 -6.65
CA LYS A 8 -6.28 14.72 -5.62
C LYS A 8 -5.71 15.54 -4.47
N ASN A 9 -4.55 15.17 -3.96
CA ASN A 9 -3.91 15.87 -2.84
C ASN A 9 -3.36 17.24 -3.25
N ALA A 10 -2.75 17.36 -4.42
CA ALA A 10 -2.27 18.64 -4.94
C ALA A 10 -3.40 19.63 -5.21
N SER A 11 -4.54 19.17 -5.73
CA SER A 11 -5.67 20.05 -6.07
C SER A 11 -6.42 20.56 -4.85
N THR A 12 -6.37 19.85 -3.72
CA THR A 12 -7.07 20.25 -2.48
C THR A 12 -6.27 21.23 -1.62
N SER A 13 -4.95 21.26 -1.76
CA SER A 13 -4.08 22.06 -0.90
C SER A 13 -3.78 23.46 -1.47
N SER A 14 -3.62 23.59 -2.77
CA SER A 14 -3.36 24.88 -3.44
C SER A 14 -3.35 24.70 -4.95
N LYS A 15 -3.87 25.68 -5.68
CA LYS A 15 -3.79 25.71 -7.15
C LYS A 15 -2.37 25.89 -7.70
N TYR A 16 -1.39 26.17 -6.86
CA TYR A 16 -0.06 26.62 -7.29
C TYR A 16 1.10 25.97 -6.53
N SER A 17 0.84 25.13 -5.54
CA SER A 17 1.91 24.56 -4.71
C SER A 17 1.49 23.30 -4.00
N TYR A 18 2.38 22.33 -3.94
CA TYR A 18 2.27 21.10 -3.13
C TYR A 18 2.66 21.31 -1.66
N VAL A 19 2.95 22.53 -1.25
CA VAL A 19 3.50 22.87 0.07
C VAL A 19 2.56 22.60 1.24
N GLY A 20 1.30 22.32 0.98
CA GLY A 20 0.31 22.02 2.03
C GLY A 20 0.15 20.55 2.37
N THR A 21 0.87 19.65 1.72
CA THR A 21 0.79 18.20 1.97
C THR A 21 1.98 17.72 2.79
N GLY A 22 1.74 16.79 3.73
CA GLY A 22 2.78 16.08 4.45
C GLY A 22 3.37 14.87 3.70
N GLU A 23 2.87 14.61 2.49
CA GLU A 23 3.24 13.46 1.68
C GLU A 23 4.43 13.81 0.79
N TYR A 24 5.62 13.38 1.18
CA TYR A 24 6.87 13.77 0.52
C TYR A 24 7.12 13.03 -0.79
N GLU A 25 6.54 11.87 -0.99
CA GLU A 25 6.71 11.06 -2.19
C GLU A 25 6.22 11.73 -3.48
N ILE A 26 5.35 12.73 -3.39
CA ILE A 26 4.93 13.51 -4.57
C ILE A 26 6.07 14.33 -5.18
N PHE A 27 7.14 14.58 -4.43
CA PHE A 27 8.30 15.33 -4.88
C PHE A 27 9.39 14.45 -5.48
N GLU A 28 9.23 13.13 -5.42
CA GLU A 28 10.19 12.21 -6.04
C GLU A 28 10.16 12.35 -7.56
N PHE A 29 11.34 12.62 -8.12
CA PHE A 29 11.49 12.88 -9.54
C PHE A 29 10.93 11.73 -10.39
N ASP A 30 9.99 12.06 -11.27
CA ASP A 30 9.39 11.17 -12.26
C ASP A 30 8.74 9.88 -11.70
N LEU A 31 8.47 9.82 -10.39
CA LEU A 31 7.92 8.64 -9.74
C LEU A 31 6.57 8.24 -10.35
N GLY A 32 5.68 9.20 -10.56
CA GLY A 32 4.34 8.94 -11.10
C GLY A 32 4.29 8.45 -12.54
N ASN A 33 5.32 8.75 -13.35
CA ASN A 33 5.47 8.20 -14.70
C ASN A 33 6.17 6.84 -14.71
N THR A 34 6.92 6.51 -13.65
CA THR A 34 7.73 5.31 -13.59
C THR A 34 6.99 4.16 -12.92
N PHE A 35 6.30 4.43 -11.80
CA PHE A 35 5.67 3.41 -10.97
C PHE A 35 4.26 3.81 -10.50
N ASN A 36 3.37 2.80 -10.40
CA ASN A 36 2.21 2.82 -9.52
C ASN A 36 2.50 2.03 -8.23
N TYR A 37 1.59 2.04 -7.27
CA TYR A 37 1.77 1.36 -5.99
C TYR A 37 2.05 -0.14 -6.13
N ALA A 38 1.34 -0.83 -7.02
CA ALA A 38 1.57 -2.25 -7.26
C ALA A 38 2.98 -2.54 -7.77
N GLU A 39 3.52 -1.69 -8.62
CA GLU A 39 4.87 -1.85 -9.18
C GLU A 39 5.94 -1.57 -8.13
N MET A 40 5.73 -0.55 -7.28
CA MET A 40 6.60 -0.29 -6.14
C MET A 40 6.59 -1.44 -5.13
N ALA A 41 5.41 -1.97 -4.80
CA ALA A 41 5.27 -3.12 -3.92
C ALA A 41 5.89 -4.38 -4.51
N ALA A 42 5.86 -4.55 -5.84
CA ALA A 42 6.50 -5.67 -6.53
C ALA A 42 8.02 -5.71 -6.35
N LEU A 43 8.67 -4.59 -6.06
CA LEU A 43 10.11 -4.54 -5.75
C LEU A 43 10.45 -5.22 -4.41
N ILE A 44 9.46 -5.48 -3.57
CA ILE A 44 9.65 -6.20 -2.31
C ILE A 44 9.80 -7.71 -2.56
N ALA A 45 9.18 -8.23 -3.62
CA ALA A 45 9.23 -9.66 -3.93
C ALA A 45 10.69 -10.19 -4.06
N PRO A 46 10.97 -11.42 -3.61
CA PRO A 46 10.06 -12.44 -3.06
C PRO A 46 9.87 -12.35 -1.54
N ARG A 47 10.28 -11.24 -0.91
CA ARG A 47 10.10 -11.03 0.53
C ARG A 47 8.62 -10.91 0.87
N PRO A 48 8.18 -11.32 2.06
CA PRO A 48 6.81 -11.16 2.50
C PRO A 48 6.36 -9.69 2.47
N PHE A 49 5.12 -9.47 2.03
CA PHE A 49 4.50 -8.16 1.90
C PHE A 49 3.07 -8.20 2.42
N MET A 50 2.72 -7.26 3.27
CA MET A 50 1.36 -7.12 3.80
C MET A 50 0.90 -5.67 3.79
N VAL A 51 -0.39 -5.48 3.57
CA VAL A 51 -1.09 -4.20 3.70
C VAL A 51 -2.17 -4.34 4.76
N GLU A 52 -2.28 -3.36 5.66
CA GLU A 52 -3.47 -3.12 6.48
C GLU A 52 -4.29 -2.00 5.86
N ARG A 53 -5.60 -2.18 5.79
CA ARG A 53 -6.50 -1.18 5.24
C ARG A 53 -7.75 -0.97 6.09
N GLY A 54 -7.89 0.22 6.67
CA GLY A 54 -9.11 0.66 7.34
C GLY A 54 -10.14 1.18 6.34
N HIS A 55 -11.38 0.70 6.43
CA HIS A 55 -12.47 1.09 5.52
C HIS A 55 -12.81 2.59 5.56
N PHE A 56 -12.53 3.27 6.67
CA PHE A 56 -12.75 4.71 6.83
C PHE A 56 -11.49 5.56 6.66
N ASP A 57 -10.48 5.00 6.06
CA ASP A 57 -9.28 5.71 5.68
C ASP A 57 -9.56 6.65 4.50
N GLY A 58 -9.39 7.94 4.70
CA GLY A 58 -9.68 8.97 3.69
C GLY A 58 -8.62 9.14 2.61
N VAL A 59 -7.50 8.41 2.69
CA VAL A 59 -6.38 8.61 1.75
C VAL A 59 -6.72 8.11 0.34
N ALA A 60 -7.35 6.94 0.23
CA ALA A 60 -7.79 6.39 -1.04
C ALA A 60 -9.11 5.60 -0.88
N PRO A 61 -9.91 5.40 -1.93
CA PRO A 61 -11.03 4.47 -1.90
C PRO A 61 -10.55 3.02 -1.75
N ASP A 62 -11.37 2.20 -1.10
CA ASP A 62 -11.07 0.76 -0.93
C ASP A 62 -10.89 0.04 -2.26
N GLU A 63 -11.66 0.42 -3.28
CA GLU A 63 -11.60 -0.16 -4.63
C GLU A 63 -10.24 0.06 -5.27
N THR A 64 -9.64 1.24 -5.07
CA THR A 64 -8.30 1.55 -5.59
C THR A 64 -7.24 0.70 -4.89
N VAL A 65 -7.34 0.55 -3.57
CA VAL A 65 -6.43 -0.31 -2.79
C VAL A 65 -6.56 -1.76 -3.23
N ALA A 66 -7.80 -2.26 -3.37
CA ALA A 66 -8.06 -3.63 -3.83
C ALA A 66 -7.51 -3.88 -5.23
N TYR A 67 -7.67 -2.92 -6.14
CA TYR A 67 -7.17 -3.01 -7.51
C TYR A 67 -5.63 -3.10 -7.57
N GLU A 68 -4.93 -2.22 -6.85
CA GLU A 68 -3.47 -2.25 -6.81
C GLU A 68 -2.97 -3.52 -6.10
N PHE A 69 -3.60 -3.92 -5.00
CA PHE A 69 -3.22 -5.15 -4.30
C PHE A 69 -3.46 -6.41 -5.14
N ALA A 70 -4.51 -6.45 -5.95
CA ALA A 70 -4.77 -7.58 -6.85
C ALA A 70 -3.61 -7.83 -7.83
N LYS A 71 -2.95 -6.78 -8.32
CA LYS A 71 -1.76 -6.90 -9.18
C LYS A 71 -0.58 -7.50 -8.42
N VAL A 72 -0.34 -7.04 -7.20
CA VAL A 72 0.72 -7.58 -6.32
C VAL A 72 0.46 -9.05 -6.02
N ARG A 73 -0.78 -9.39 -5.65
CA ARG A 73 -1.19 -10.78 -5.40
C ARG A 73 -1.02 -11.67 -6.63
N HIS A 74 -1.34 -11.15 -7.82
CA HIS A 74 -1.12 -11.89 -9.06
C HIS A 74 0.36 -12.22 -9.25
N LEU A 75 1.27 -11.27 -8.98
CA LEU A 75 2.71 -11.53 -9.03
C LEU A 75 3.11 -12.64 -8.04
N TYR A 76 2.76 -12.49 -6.76
CA TYR A 76 3.17 -13.44 -5.72
C TYR A 76 2.56 -14.82 -5.92
N GLN A 77 1.26 -14.90 -6.18
CA GLN A 77 0.54 -16.17 -6.25
C GLN A 77 0.67 -16.84 -7.61
N ALA A 78 0.34 -16.13 -8.70
CA ALA A 78 0.23 -16.72 -10.02
C ALA A 78 1.57 -16.82 -10.75
N LYS A 79 2.46 -15.85 -10.55
CA LYS A 79 3.74 -15.83 -11.25
C LYS A 79 4.88 -16.49 -10.46
N LEU A 80 4.94 -16.24 -9.16
CA LEU A 80 6.04 -16.72 -8.31
C LEU A 80 5.68 -17.96 -7.48
N GLY A 81 4.40 -18.30 -7.34
CA GLY A 81 3.97 -19.46 -6.53
C GLY A 81 4.19 -19.29 -5.02
N ILE A 82 4.27 -18.06 -4.53
CA ILE A 82 4.53 -17.72 -3.12
C ILE A 82 3.39 -16.86 -2.54
N GLY A 83 2.16 -17.17 -2.88
CA GLY A 83 0.98 -16.39 -2.47
C GLY A 83 0.77 -16.29 -0.97
N ASP A 84 1.30 -17.23 -0.19
CA ASP A 84 1.34 -17.22 1.28
C ASP A 84 2.17 -16.06 1.86
N ARG A 85 3.00 -15.41 1.05
CA ARG A 85 3.82 -14.25 1.43
C ARG A 85 3.17 -12.91 1.12
N CYS A 86 1.92 -12.89 0.66
CA CYS A 86 1.24 -11.65 0.26
C CYS A 86 -0.16 -11.60 0.85
N GLU A 87 -0.41 -10.65 1.76
CA GLU A 87 -1.68 -10.52 2.48
C GLU A 87 -2.20 -9.09 2.48
N LEU A 88 -3.53 -8.95 2.51
CA LEU A 88 -4.25 -7.70 2.73
C LEU A 88 -5.27 -7.93 3.84
N GLU A 89 -5.12 -7.20 4.93
CA GLU A 89 -6.10 -7.14 6.01
C GLU A 89 -7.02 -5.94 5.83
N TRP A 90 -8.32 -6.20 5.81
CA TRP A 90 -9.36 -5.19 5.89
C TRP A 90 -9.89 -5.09 7.32
N PHE A 91 -10.02 -3.87 7.83
CA PHE A 91 -10.62 -3.65 9.15
C PHE A 91 -11.54 -2.43 9.17
N VAL A 92 -12.43 -2.40 10.13
CA VAL A 92 -13.33 -1.26 10.34
C VAL A 92 -12.61 -0.22 11.20
N GLY A 93 -12.05 0.79 10.54
CA GLY A 93 -11.29 1.84 11.22
C GLY A 93 -10.74 2.89 10.26
N PRO A 94 -10.13 3.96 10.79
CA PRO A 94 -9.54 5.05 10.04
C PRO A 94 -8.12 4.69 9.55
N HIS A 95 -7.38 5.71 9.08
CA HIS A 95 -5.96 5.62 8.74
C HIS A 95 -5.11 5.41 10.00
N THR A 96 -4.92 4.16 10.41
CA THR A 96 -4.18 3.77 11.60
C THR A 96 -3.65 2.34 11.47
N ILE A 97 -2.68 2.00 12.30
CA ILE A 97 -2.22 0.62 12.42
C ILE A 97 -3.27 -0.18 13.22
N HIS A 98 -3.75 -1.29 12.66
CA HIS A 98 -4.66 -2.21 13.34
C HIS A 98 -3.90 -3.24 14.18
N GLY A 99 -2.84 -3.79 13.64
CA GLY A 99 -1.89 -4.64 14.36
C GLY A 99 -2.31 -6.10 14.54
N VAL A 100 -3.53 -6.50 14.18
CA VAL A 100 -4.01 -7.87 14.39
C VAL A 100 -3.35 -8.81 13.37
N GLY A 101 -3.69 -8.70 12.11
CA GLY A 101 -3.09 -9.53 11.06
C GLY A 101 -1.60 -9.23 10.86
N THR A 102 -1.18 -7.98 11.05
CA THR A 102 0.22 -7.59 10.92
C THR A 102 1.13 -8.33 11.89
N PHE A 103 0.78 -8.45 13.17
CA PHE A 103 1.62 -9.18 14.11
C PHE A 103 1.64 -10.68 13.82
N GLU A 104 0.53 -11.28 13.43
CA GLU A 104 0.49 -12.68 12.99
C GLU A 104 1.37 -12.91 11.77
N PHE A 105 1.30 -12.01 10.79
CA PHE A 105 2.12 -12.04 9.58
C PHE A 105 3.62 -11.95 9.90
N LEU A 106 4.00 -11.01 10.77
CA LEU A 106 5.39 -10.82 11.21
C LEU A 106 5.91 -12.04 11.97
N HIS A 107 5.12 -12.59 12.90
CA HIS A 107 5.50 -13.81 13.62
C HIS A 107 5.78 -14.96 12.66
N ARG A 108 4.90 -15.18 11.70
CA ARG A 108 5.01 -16.27 10.72
C ARG A 108 6.23 -16.12 9.82
N HIS A 109 6.49 -14.92 9.32
CA HIS A 109 7.53 -14.70 8.32
C HIS A 109 8.91 -14.35 8.88
N LEU A 110 8.99 -13.81 10.09
CA LEU A 110 10.25 -13.55 10.78
C LEU A 110 10.65 -14.67 11.73
N ASN A 111 9.82 -15.70 11.86
CA ASN A 111 9.99 -16.76 12.84
C ASN A 111 10.16 -16.20 14.27
N TRP A 112 9.42 -15.13 14.56
CA TRP A 112 9.47 -14.44 15.83
C TRP A 112 8.70 -15.24 16.86
N PRO A 113 9.27 -15.51 18.05
CA PRO A 113 8.56 -16.27 19.07
C PRO A 113 7.32 -15.49 19.53
N VAL A 114 6.21 -16.21 19.64
CA VAL A 114 5.01 -15.67 20.31
C VAL A 114 5.34 -15.57 21.80
N PRO A 115 5.04 -14.43 22.44
CA PRO A 115 5.26 -14.26 23.86
C PRO A 115 4.45 -15.26 24.70
#